data_aa5aeb39a3e2a66921fe05e8593e1ead
#
_entry.id   aa5aeb39a3e2a66921fe05e8593e1ead
#
_cell.length_a   1.000
_cell.length_b   1.000
_cell.length_c   1.000
_cell.angle_alpha   90.00
_cell.angle_beta   90.00
_cell.angle_gamma   90.00
#
_symmetry.space_group_name_H-M   'P 1'
#
loop_
_entity.id
_entity.type
_entity.pdbx_description
1 polymer ?
#
loop_
_entity_poly.entity_id
_entity_poly.type
_entity_poly.pdbx_seq_one_letter_code
_entity_poly.pdbx_strand_id
1 'polypeptide(L)'
;FDKNSFDNKWHEKSSFWEDMNAQIPNLKQVYFAGGEPLMIKEHKRFIEEILRQGYQDQILLRYNSNGLLVDEDLIDMWKRFKKVKFAISMDACYERDEYIRYPTDWQTVERNLHMLDRTPDNITTSLATAIQMLNVKHLPDFMKWKVESGFKKLNFARVPGGIQMGGGLVNMHLLYIPTFLSIQCLPKEDKQEVRERYAGFKDWLWNNYRQDDDFWKNNPYGWKRWEAVMNHMDAEDKSNELNGFREYITELDSIRGLSAKKVFPELAHLL
;
A
#
# COMPACT_ATOMS: atom_id res chain seq x y z
N PHE A 1 -23.88 -8.46 13.81
CA PHE A 1 -22.86 -9.51 13.80
C PHE A 1 -22.58 -9.91 15.23
N ASP A 2 -22.85 -11.19 15.55
CA ASP A 2 -22.58 -11.75 16.87
C ASP A 2 -21.05 -11.86 17.05
N LYS A 3 -20.49 -11.02 17.93
CA LYS A 3 -19.04 -11.00 18.22
C LYS A 3 -18.53 -12.31 18.85
N ASN A 4 -19.40 -13.21 19.24
CA ASN A 4 -19.06 -14.47 19.92
C ASN A 4 -18.96 -15.69 18.99
N SER A 5 -19.22 -15.55 17.67
CA SER A 5 -19.29 -16.68 16.76
C SER A 5 -18.00 -16.98 15.98
N PHE A 6 -16.98 -16.12 16.05
CA PHE A 6 -15.70 -16.34 15.36
C PHE A 6 -14.58 -16.55 16.36
N ASP A 7 -13.94 -17.71 16.31
CA ASP A 7 -12.68 -17.97 16.99
C ASP A 7 -11.57 -17.19 16.29
N ASN A 8 -11.37 -15.95 16.72
CA ASN A 8 -10.34 -15.05 16.18
C ASN A 8 -8.90 -15.53 16.49
N LYS A 9 -8.75 -16.65 17.26
CA LYS A 9 -7.46 -17.21 17.69
C LYS A 9 -7.07 -18.49 16.96
N TRP A 10 -7.73 -18.79 15.83
CA TRP A 10 -7.43 -19.99 15.04
C TRP A 10 -5.93 -20.09 14.69
N HIS A 11 -5.25 -18.95 14.46
CA HIS A 11 -3.83 -18.86 14.14
C HIS A 11 -2.90 -19.16 15.34
N GLU A 12 -3.44 -19.22 16.57
CA GLU A 12 -2.68 -19.64 17.76
C GLU A 12 -2.76 -21.17 17.98
N LYS A 13 -3.63 -21.89 17.25
CA LYS A 13 -3.81 -23.33 17.40
C LYS A 13 -2.69 -24.11 16.71
N SER A 14 -2.02 -24.98 17.45
CA SER A 14 -0.97 -25.86 16.90
C SER A 14 -1.50 -26.74 15.77
N SER A 15 -2.71 -27.28 15.91
CA SER A 15 -3.33 -28.15 14.91
C SER A 15 -3.47 -27.49 13.54
N PHE A 16 -3.80 -26.18 13.49
CA PHE A 16 -3.86 -25.44 12.23
C PHE A 16 -2.50 -25.43 11.52
N TRP A 17 -1.41 -25.16 12.26
CA TRP A 17 -0.07 -25.11 11.71
C TRP A 17 0.49 -26.48 11.36
N GLU A 18 0.12 -27.52 12.12
CA GLU A 18 0.44 -28.91 11.79
C GLU A 18 -0.18 -29.32 10.46
N ASP A 19 -1.48 -29.00 10.26
CA ASP A 19 -2.17 -29.24 9.00
C ASP A 19 -1.53 -28.44 7.84
N MET A 20 -1.22 -27.16 8.07
CA MET A 20 -0.55 -26.32 7.07
C MET A 20 0.83 -26.87 6.70
N ASN A 21 1.61 -27.33 7.68
CA ASN A 21 2.93 -27.91 7.46
C ASN A 21 2.84 -29.22 6.63
N ALA A 22 1.82 -30.02 6.85
CA ALA A 22 1.56 -31.23 6.07
C ALA A 22 1.18 -30.93 4.60
N GLN A 23 0.63 -29.74 4.33
CA GLN A 23 0.26 -29.29 2.97
C GLN A 23 1.40 -28.62 2.20
N ILE A 24 2.55 -28.31 2.83
CA ILE A 24 3.67 -27.62 2.16
C ILE A 24 4.05 -28.25 0.81
N PRO A 25 4.12 -29.58 0.65
CA PRO A 25 4.46 -30.21 -0.64
C PRO A 25 3.49 -29.88 -1.78
N ASN A 26 2.24 -29.55 -1.44
CA ASN A 26 1.17 -29.25 -2.41
C ASN A 26 1.03 -27.75 -2.69
N LEU A 27 1.66 -26.86 -1.89
CA LEU A 27 1.53 -25.44 -2.03
C LEU A 27 2.25 -24.92 -3.27
N LYS A 28 1.63 -23.98 -3.98
CA LYS A 28 2.22 -23.20 -5.08
C LYS A 28 2.33 -21.71 -4.73
N GLN A 29 1.47 -21.26 -3.84
CA GLN A 29 1.46 -19.88 -3.37
C GLN A 29 0.99 -19.83 -1.92
N VAL A 30 1.62 -18.97 -1.13
CA VAL A 30 1.13 -18.56 0.20
C VAL A 30 0.92 -17.05 0.17
N TYR A 31 -0.25 -16.61 0.59
CA TYR A 31 -0.59 -15.20 0.68
C TYR A 31 -0.87 -14.81 2.13
N PHE A 32 0.01 -13.99 2.66
CA PHE A 32 -0.10 -13.43 4.00
C PHE A 32 -0.76 -12.07 3.94
N ALA A 33 -1.98 -11.99 4.46
CA ALA A 33 -2.79 -10.77 4.49
C ALA A 33 -3.70 -10.74 5.72
N GLY A 34 -4.23 -9.56 6.05
CA GLY A 34 -5.09 -9.32 7.21
C GLY A 34 -4.28 -8.97 8.45
N GLY A 35 -4.74 -7.96 9.24
CA GLY A 35 -3.95 -7.40 10.32
C GLY A 35 -2.54 -7.01 9.85
N GLU A 36 -1.53 -7.39 10.65
CA GLU A 36 -0.14 -7.30 10.21
C GLU A 36 0.51 -8.70 10.29
N PRO A 37 0.79 -9.35 9.14
CA PRO A 37 1.26 -10.74 9.13
C PRO A 37 2.64 -10.90 9.78
N LEU A 38 3.49 -9.88 9.74
CA LEU A 38 4.84 -9.95 10.31
C LEU A 38 4.86 -9.90 11.84
N MET A 39 3.74 -9.53 12.49
CA MET A 39 3.58 -9.61 13.94
C MET A 39 3.36 -11.03 14.45
N ILE A 40 2.96 -11.96 13.57
CA ILE A 40 2.58 -13.32 13.95
C ILE A 40 3.83 -14.19 13.99
N LYS A 41 4.18 -14.73 15.15
CA LYS A 41 5.38 -15.57 15.32
C LYS A 41 5.35 -16.83 14.45
N GLU A 42 4.17 -17.41 14.28
CA GLU A 42 3.93 -18.59 13.46
C GLU A 42 4.22 -18.36 11.98
N HIS A 43 4.06 -17.12 11.49
CA HIS A 43 4.44 -16.74 10.13
C HIS A 43 5.92 -17.06 9.87
N LYS A 44 6.84 -16.60 10.73
CA LYS A 44 8.27 -16.86 10.59
C LYS A 44 8.58 -18.37 10.65
N ARG A 45 7.98 -19.07 11.63
CA ARG A 45 8.12 -20.53 11.78
C ARG A 45 7.64 -21.30 10.54
N PHE A 46 6.54 -20.86 9.94
CA PHE A 46 6.01 -21.51 8.74
C PHE A 46 6.96 -21.34 7.54
N ILE A 47 7.57 -20.17 7.38
CA ILE A 47 8.57 -19.92 6.34
C ILE A 47 9.82 -20.81 6.57
N GLU A 48 10.29 -20.86 7.82
CA GLU A 48 11.41 -21.73 8.21
C GLU A 48 11.10 -23.21 7.91
N GLU A 49 9.86 -23.63 8.14
CA GLU A 49 9.44 -25.01 7.85
C GLU A 49 9.39 -25.30 6.35
N ILE A 50 8.92 -24.36 5.51
CA ILE A 50 9.00 -24.48 4.05
C ILE A 50 10.44 -24.67 3.59
N LEU A 51 11.36 -23.86 4.14
CA LEU A 51 12.79 -23.93 3.83
C LEU A 51 13.42 -25.25 4.30
N ARG A 52 13.03 -25.75 5.48
CA ARG A 52 13.50 -27.03 6.04
C ARG A 52 13.06 -28.23 5.20
N GLN A 53 11.82 -28.18 4.68
CA GLN A 53 11.28 -29.23 3.82
C GLN A 53 11.78 -29.15 2.36
N GLY A 54 12.44 -28.04 1.95
CA GLY A 54 13.04 -27.89 0.61
C GLY A 54 12.05 -27.48 -0.51
N TYR A 55 10.89 -26.89 -0.17
CA TYR A 55 9.85 -26.54 -1.16
C TYR A 55 9.85 -25.07 -1.57
N GLN A 56 10.85 -24.27 -1.18
CA GLN A 56 10.94 -22.83 -1.49
C GLN A 56 10.99 -22.52 -3.00
N ASP A 57 11.49 -23.44 -3.82
CA ASP A 57 11.62 -23.23 -5.28
C ASP A 57 10.28 -23.37 -6.04
N GLN A 58 9.26 -23.93 -5.40
CA GLN A 58 7.93 -24.04 -6.03
C GLN A 58 6.92 -23.04 -5.48
N ILE A 59 7.18 -22.44 -4.30
CA ILE A 59 6.22 -21.61 -3.60
C ILE A 59 6.48 -20.12 -3.86
N LEU A 60 5.44 -19.42 -4.36
CA LEU A 60 5.40 -17.97 -4.40
C LEU A 60 4.90 -17.43 -3.05
N LEU A 61 5.70 -16.61 -2.38
CA LEU A 61 5.22 -15.84 -1.22
C LEU A 61 4.62 -14.50 -1.66
N ARG A 62 3.47 -14.15 -1.09
CA ARG A 62 2.85 -12.84 -1.27
C ARG A 62 2.49 -12.24 0.07
N TYR A 63 2.67 -10.92 0.18
CA TYR A 63 2.41 -10.17 1.40
C TYR A 63 1.64 -8.90 1.10
N ASN A 64 0.74 -8.56 2.01
CA ASN A 64 0.30 -7.19 2.28
C ASN A 64 0.68 -6.86 3.72
N SER A 65 1.49 -5.84 3.91
CA SER A 65 2.06 -5.46 5.21
C SER A 65 2.15 -3.93 5.33
N ASN A 66 2.23 -3.42 6.55
CA ASN A 66 2.56 -2.02 6.80
C ASN A 66 4.06 -1.71 6.58
N GLY A 67 4.89 -2.73 6.42
CA GLY A 67 6.32 -2.60 6.16
C GLY A 67 7.18 -2.23 7.38
N LEU A 68 6.62 -2.10 8.58
CA LEU A 68 7.35 -1.69 9.78
C LEU A 68 8.29 -2.78 10.32
N LEU A 69 7.90 -4.05 10.19
CA LEU A 69 8.58 -5.18 10.81
C LEU A 69 9.48 -5.97 9.83
N VAL A 70 9.84 -5.38 8.72
CA VAL A 70 10.82 -5.99 7.80
C VAL A 70 12.21 -5.85 8.40
N ASP A 71 12.91 -6.98 8.50
CA ASP A 71 14.29 -7.06 8.98
C ASP A 71 15.19 -7.84 8.01
N GLU A 72 16.50 -7.82 8.27
CA GLU A 72 17.48 -8.51 7.45
C GLU A 72 17.30 -10.02 7.50
N ASP A 73 16.95 -10.60 8.65
CA ASP A 73 16.74 -12.05 8.82
C ASP A 73 15.59 -12.53 7.92
N LEU A 74 14.50 -11.75 7.87
CA LEU A 74 13.35 -12.06 7.01
C LEU A 74 13.73 -11.96 5.53
N ILE A 75 14.49 -10.92 5.16
CA ILE A 75 14.99 -10.75 3.80
C ILE A 75 15.91 -11.92 3.41
N ASP A 76 16.78 -12.38 4.31
CA ASP A 76 17.68 -13.49 4.04
C ASP A 76 16.91 -14.81 3.84
N MET A 77 15.85 -15.03 4.56
CA MET A 77 14.95 -16.15 4.28
C MET A 77 14.27 -15.98 2.90
N TRP A 78 13.77 -14.80 2.57
CA TRP A 78 13.10 -14.52 1.29
C TRP A 78 14.03 -14.68 0.08
N LYS A 79 15.31 -14.38 0.20
CA LYS A 79 16.31 -14.60 -0.88
C LYS A 79 16.39 -16.04 -1.35
N ARG A 80 16.01 -16.98 -0.50
CA ARG A 80 16.03 -18.43 -0.78
C ARG A 80 14.81 -18.90 -1.55
N PHE A 81 13.72 -18.11 -1.64
CA PHE A 81 12.52 -18.47 -2.38
C PHE A 81 12.66 -18.11 -3.85
N LYS A 82 11.99 -18.89 -4.72
CA LYS A 82 11.93 -18.59 -6.15
C LYS A 82 11.37 -17.19 -6.42
N LYS A 83 10.33 -16.77 -5.67
CA LYS A 83 9.70 -15.48 -5.81
C LYS A 83 8.99 -15.03 -4.55
N VAL A 84 9.20 -13.77 -4.20
CA VAL A 84 8.48 -13.05 -3.13
C VAL A 84 7.88 -11.79 -3.72
N LYS A 85 6.58 -11.54 -3.44
CA LYS A 85 5.88 -10.30 -3.78
C LYS A 85 5.46 -9.62 -2.47
N PHE A 86 6.04 -8.48 -2.19
CA PHE A 86 5.78 -7.74 -0.97
C PHE A 86 5.12 -6.40 -1.31
N ALA A 87 3.83 -6.28 -0.97
CA ALA A 87 3.09 -5.04 -1.12
C ALA A 87 3.06 -4.30 0.21
N ILE A 88 3.60 -3.08 0.23
CA ILE A 88 3.58 -2.20 1.39
C ILE A 88 2.34 -1.30 1.28
N SER A 89 1.54 -1.35 2.32
CA SER A 89 0.39 -0.46 2.48
C SER A 89 0.87 0.93 2.87
N MET A 90 0.75 1.90 1.97
CA MET A 90 1.27 3.26 2.12
C MET A 90 0.38 4.25 1.37
N ASP A 91 -0.15 5.23 2.07
CA ASP A 91 -1.19 6.11 1.53
C ASP A 91 -0.73 7.54 1.27
N ALA A 92 0.42 7.93 1.79
CA ALA A 92 1.02 9.24 1.65
C ALA A 92 2.53 9.18 1.96
N CYS A 93 3.17 10.32 2.21
CA CYS A 93 4.52 10.42 2.76
C CYS A 93 4.53 11.27 4.04
N TYR A 94 5.57 11.04 4.86
CA TYR A 94 5.84 11.76 6.10
C TYR A 94 4.68 11.67 7.11
N GLU A 95 4.43 12.73 7.85
CA GLU A 95 3.37 12.84 8.86
C GLU A 95 1.97 12.53 8.32
N ARG A 96 1.76 12.64 7.02
CA ARG A 96 0.47 12.30 6.39
C ARG A 96 0.23 10.79 6.39
N ASP A 97 1.26 10.00 6.10
CA ASP A 97 1.16 8.54 6.19
C ASP A 97 1.04 8.08 7.64
N GLU A 98 1.80 8.70 8.55
CA GLU A 98 1.70 8.44 9.98
C GLU A 98 0.29 8.73 10.52
N TYR A 99 -0.36 9.80 10.04
CA TYR A 99 -1.75 10.10 10.41
C TYR A 99 -2.74 9.07 9.84
N ILE A 100 -2.67 8.79 8.54
CA ILE A 100 -3.63 7.89 7.87
C ILE A 100 -3.47 6.47 8.38
N ARG A 101 -2.24 6.00 8.54
CA ARG A 101 -1.88 4.62 8.90
C ARG A 101 -1.35 4.46 10.31
N TYR A 102 -1.88 5.25 11.23
CA TYR A 102 -1.49 5.19 12.64
C TYR A 102 -1.47 3.73 13.18
N PRO A 103 -0.43 3.32 13.91
CA PRO A 103 0.74 4.07 14.41
C PRO A 103 2.00 3.88 13.53
N THR A 104 1.95 4.21 12.26
CA THR A 104 3.13 4.16 11.37
C THR A 104 4.21 5.11 11.89
N ASP A 105 5.46 4.66 11.82
CA ASP A 105 6.66 5.48 11.96
C ASP A 105 7.32 5.64 10.58
N TRP A 106 7.28 6.85 10.05
CA TRP A 106 7.75 7.15 8.70
C TRP A 106 9.22 6.78 8.48
N GLN A 107 10.09 7.14 9.44
CA GLN A 107 11.52 6.89 9.30
C GLN A 107 11.83 5.39 9.21
N THR A 108 11.10 4.57 9.95
CA THR A 108 11.21 3.11 9.88
C THR A 108 10.75 2.58 8.53
N VAL A 109 9.59 3.03 8.03
CA VAL A 109 9.08 2.59 6.72
C VAL A 109 10.02 2.99 5.60
N GLU A 110 10.48 4.23 5.56
CA GLU A 110 11.40 4.74 4.54
C GLU A 110 12.73 3.98 4.54
N ARG A 111 13.31 3.75 5.72
CA ARG A 111 14.51 2.89 5.87
C ARG A 111 14.28 1.49 5.31
N ASN A 112 13.14 0.87 5.64
CA ASN A 112 12.79 -0.47 5.20
C ASN A 112 12.53 -0.52 3.68
N LEU A 113 11.97 0.55 3.09
CA LEU A 113 11.85 0.68 1.64
C LEU A 113 13.21 0.69 0.95
N HIS A 114 14.17 1.45 1.46
CA HIS A 114 15.54 1.45 0.94
C HIS A 114 16.24 0.10 1.11
N MET A 115 15.98 -0.62 2.19
CA MET A 115 16.50 -1.98 2.38
C MET A 115 15.91 -2.95 1.36
N LEU A 116 14.60 -2.90 1.14
CA LEU A 116 13.88 -3.72 0.15
C LEU A 116 14.30 -3.39 -1.29
N ASP A 117 14.59 -2.13 -1.59
CA ASP A 117 15.04 -1.71 -2.92
C ASP A 117 16.39 -2.32 -3.33
N ARG A 118 17.21 -2.73 -2.36
CA ARG A 118 18.52 -3.38 -2.58
C ARG A 118 18.46 -4.90 -2.64
N THR A 119 17.29 -5.49 -2.47
CA THR A 119 17.13 -6.96 -2.50
C THR A 119 17.31 -7.54 -3.90
N PRO A 120 17.61 -8.85 -4.06
CA PRO A 120 17.67 -9.50 -5.36
C PRO A 120 16.33 -9.50 -6.10
N ASP A 121 16.34 -9.81 -7.40
CA ASP A 121 15.17 -9.71 -8.29
C ASP A 121 14.05 -10.72 -8.00
N ASN A 122 14.34 -11.76 -7.25
CA ASN A 122 13.30 -12.68 -6.78
C ASN A 122 12.37 -12.04 -5.73
N ILE A 123 12.78 -10.94 -5.08
CA ILE A 123 11.96 -10.17 -4.16
C ILE A 123 11.48 -8.91 -4.89
N THR A 124 10.19 -8.79 -5.11
CA THR A 124 9.57 -7.61 -5.72
C THR A 124 8.73 -6.87 -4.71
N THR A 125 8.95 -5.56 -4.59
CA THR A 125 8.22 -4.68 -3.67
C THR A 125 7.34 -3.71 -4.47
N SER A 126 6.15 -3.44 -3.97
CA SER A 126 5.22 -2.45 -4.53
C SER A 126 4.54 -1.66 -3.43
N LEU A 127 4.12 -0.44 -3.73
CA LEU A 127 3.30 0.36 -2.82
C LEU A 127 1.83 0.15 -3.15
N ALA A 128 1.02 -0.17 -2.15
CA ALA A 128 -0.43 -0.33 -2.24
C ALA A 128 -1.10 0.83 -1.50
N THR A 129 -1.83 1.67 -2.23
CA THR A 129 -2.36 2.93 -1.75
C THR A 129 -3.88 2.92 -1.82
N ALA A 130 -4.55 3.12 -0.68
CA ALA A 130 -5.99 3.32 -0.61
C ALA A 130 -6.30 4.80 -0.85
N ILE A 131 -6.95 5.11 -1.98
CA ILE A 131 -7.30 6.48 -2.35
C ILE A 131 -8.57 6.88 -1.65
N GLN A 132 -8.49 7.95 -0.88
CA GLN A 132 -9.54 8.44 -0.01
C GLN A 132 -9.48 9.97 0.16
N MET A 133 -10.44 10.53 0.90
CA MET A 133 -10.55 11.97 1.19
C MET A 133 -9.23 12.58 1.68
N LEU A 134 -8.51 11.91 2.59
CA LEU A 134 -7.32 12.46 3.22
C LEU A 134 -6.09 12.53 2.31
N ASN A 135 -6.02 11.71 1.25
CA ASN A 135 -4.80 11.64 0.44
C ASN A 135 -4.96 12.02 -1.02
N VAL A 136 -6.17 12.08 -1.56
CA VAL A 136 -6.34 12.27 -3.00
C VAL A 136 -5.71 13.56 -3.53
N LYS A 137 -5.75 14.66 -2.78
CA LYS A 137 -5.07 15.92 -3.15
C LYS A 137 -3.53 15.81 -3.05
N HIS A 138 -3.04 15.01 -2.11
CA HIS A 138 -1.61 14.84 -1.85
C HIS A 138 -0.96 13.72 -2.68
N LEU A 139 -1.74 12.87 -3.33
CA LEU A 139 -1.21 11.73 -4.06
C LEU A 139 -0.17 12.10 -5.14
N PRO A 140 -0.31 13.23 -5.89
CA PRO A 140 0.73 13.72 -6.78
C PRO A 140 2.08 13.97 -6.09
N ASP A 141 2.06 14.58 -4.89
CA ASP A 141 3.28 14.85 -4.11
C ASP A 141 3.91 13.55 -3.60
N PHE A 142 3.10 12.59 -3.16
CA PHE A 142 3.56 11.26 -2.77
C PHE A 142 4.22 10.51 -3.94
N MET A 143 3.62 10.55 -5.13
CA MET A 143 4.22 9.96 -6.32
C MET A 143 5.52 10.67 -6.73
N LYS A 144 5.57 11.99 -6.60
CA LYS A 144 6.78 12.78 -6.86
C LYS A 144 7.90 12.41 -5.89
N TRP A 145 7.60 12.36 -4.58
CA TRP A 145 8.53 11.88 -3.57
C TRP A 145 9.11 10.51 -3.95
N LYS A 146 8.25 9.56 -4.31
CA LYS A 146 8.70 8.22 -4.69
C LYS A 146 9.66 8.22 -5.88
N VAL A 147 9.39 9.03 -6.91
CA VAL A 147 10.26 9.14 -8.09
C VAL A 147 11.60 9.77 -7.72
N GLU A 148 11.59 10.84 -6.89
CA GLU A 148 12.77 11.58 -6.48
C GLU A 148 13.62 10.86 -5.42
N SER A 149 13.08 9.86 -4.74
CA SER A 149 13.79 9.09 -3.69
C SER A 149 14.92 8.19 -4.20
N GLY A 150 15.11 8.12 -5.51
CA GLY A 150 16.23 7.37 -6.12
C GLY A 150 16.12 5.86 -6.03
N PHE A 151 14.93 5.34 -5.78
CA PHE A 151 14.68 3.89 -5.79
C PHE A 151 14.99 3.29 -7.17
N LYS A 152 15.71 2.18 -7.18
CA LYS A 152 16.06 1.45 -8.41
C LYS A 152 14.99 0.44 -8.83
N LYS A 153 14.45 -0.30 -7.87
CA LYS A 153 13.46 -1.37 -8.09
C LYS A 153 12.03 -0.90 -7.85
N LEU A 154 11.81 -0.13 -6.79
CA LEU A 154 10.49 0.37 -6.42
C LEU A 154 9.88 1.33 -7.44
N ASN A 155 10.69 2.08 -8.17
CA ASN A 155 10.22 2.96 -9.23
C ASN A 155 9.82 2.20 -10.50
N PHE A 156 10.34 0.97 -10.63
CA PHE A 156 10.16 0.15 -11.82
C PHE A 156 9.57 -1.18 -11.39
N ALA A 157 8.27 -1.25 -11.20
CA ALA A 157 7.59 -2.50 -10.89
C ALA A 157 7.66 -3.48 -12.07
N ARG A 158 8.87 -3.85 -12.52
CA ARG A 158 9.07 -4.94 -13.47
C ARG A 158 8.78 -6.26 -12.76
N VAL A 159 7.74 -6.92 -13.20
CA VAL A 159 7.60 -8.35 -12.98
C VAL A 159 8.27 -9.03 -14.18
N PRO A 160 9.46 -9.66 -14.03
CA PRO A 160 10.06 -10.40 -15.12
C PRO A 160 9.07 -11.42 -15.68
N GLY A 161 8.73 -11.32 -16.97
CA GLY A 161 7.92 -12.31 -17.69
C GLY A 161 6.42 -12.27 -17.46
N GLY A 162 5.84 -11.24 -16.86
CA GLY A 162 4.41 -11.18 -16.58
C GLY A 162 3.75 -9.84 -16.88
N ILE A 163 2.44 -9.89 -17.16
CA ILE A 163 1.57 -8.73 -17.21
C ILE A 163 1.69 -8.00 -15.87
N GLN A 164 2.07 -6.73 -15.91
CA GLN A 164 2.14 -5.89 -14.73
C GLN A 164 0.73 -5.71 -14.13
N MET A 165 0.40 -6.51 -13.15
CA MET A 165 -0.72 -6.20 -12.28
C MET A 165 -0.27 -5.05 -11.37
N GLY A 166 -0.67 -3.84 -11.72
CA GLY A 166 -0.38 -2.67 -10.93
C GLY A 166 0.58 -1.65 -11.55
N GLY A 167 0.74 -1.61 -12.88
CA GLY A 167 1.58 -0.63 -13.57
C GLY A 167 1.26 0.81 -13.19
N GLY A 168 2.24 1.50 -12.65
CA GLY A 168 2.15 2.87 -12.16
C GLY A 168 3.08 3.07 -10.97
N LEU A 169 3.26 4.31 -10.58
CA LEU A 169 4.14 4.67 -9.47
C LEU A 169 3.67 4.07 -8.13
N VAL A 170 2.37 3.92 -7.96
CA VAL A 170 1.71 3.27 -6.82
C VAL A 170 0.53 2.42 -7.30
N ASN A 171 0.23 1.33 -6.58
CA ASN A 171 -0.99 0.54 -6.80
C ASN A 171 -2.16 1.24 -6.14
N MET A 172 -3.04 1.82 -6.95
CA MET A 172 -4.18 2.60 -6.48
C MET A 172 -5.39 1.69 -6.24
N HIS A 173 -5.95 1.76 -5.04
CA HIS A 173 -7.18 1.10 -4.64
C HIS A 173 -8.18 2.14 -4.19
N LEU A 174 -9.31 2.25 -4.85
CA LEU A 174 -10.35 3.20 -4.47
C LEU A 174 -11.04 2.74 -3.18
N LEU A 175 -11.20 3.64 -2.23
CA LEU A 175 -11.90 3.37 -0.99
C LEU A 175 -13.40 3.67 -1.19
N TYR A 176 -14.22 2.63 -1.01
CA TYR A 176 -15.69 2.70 -1.13
C TYR A 176 -16.40 2.75 0.22
N ILE A 177 -15.80 2.11 1.22
CA ILE A 177 -16.39 1.95 2.56
C ILE A 177 -15.31 2.25 3.60
N PRO A 178 -15.60 3.12 4.59
CA PRO A 178 -16.87 3.84 4.79
C PRO A 178 -17.08 4.94 3.75
N THR A 179 -18.35 5.23 3.41
CA THR A 179 -18.71 6.13 2.32
C THR A 179 -18.19 7.55 2.51
N PHE A 180 -18.17 8.04 3.74
CA PHE A 180 -17.67 9.38 4.09
C PHE A 180 -16.15 9.57 3.86
N LEU A 181 -15.39 8.49 3.66
CA LEU A 181 -13.99 8.58 3.24
C LEU A 181 -13.80 8.49 1.72
N SER A 182 -14.86 8.21 0.96
CA SER A 182 -14.79 8.18 -0.50
C SER A 182 -14.50 9.56 -1.08
N ILE A 183 -13.64 9.62 -2.10
CA ILE A 183 -13.33 10.86 -2.83
C ILE A 183 -14.54 11.45 -3.55
N GLN A 184 -15.66 10.73 -3.65
CA GLN A 184 -16.94 11.21 -4.17
C GLN A 184 -17.56 12.27 -3.25
N CYS A 185 -17.16 12.33 -1.97
CA CYS A 185 -17.62 13.30 -0.99
C CYS A 185 -17.00 14.70 -1.17
N LEU A 186 -15.94 14.84 -1.96
CA LEU A 186 -15.31 16.14 -2.20
C LEU A 186 -16.29 17.12 -2.85
N PRO A 187 -16.36 18.37 -2.36
CA PRO A 187 -17.03 19.47 -3.05
C PRO A 187 -16.48 19.72 -4.45
N LYS A 188 -17.25 20.38 -5.27
CA LYS A 188 -16.90 20.62 -6.69
C LYS A 188 -15.58 21.36 -6.86
N GLU A 189 -15.32 22.33 -6.00
CA GLU A 189 -14.09 23.14 -5.99
C GLU A 189 -12.88 22.26 -5.66
N ASP A 190 -13.02 21.39 -4.66
CA ASP A 190 -11.98 20.43 -4.27
C ASP A 190 -11.72 19.39 -5.36
N LYS A 191 -12.77 18.91 -6.03
CA LYS A 191 -12.61 18.00 -7.19
C LYS A 191 -11.85 18.69 -8.33
N GLN A 192 -12.07 20.00 -8.54
CA GLN A 192 -11.32 20.75 -9.53
C GLN A 192 -9.85 20.91 -9.13
N GLU A 193 -9.57 21.23 -7.87
CA GLU A 193 -8.20 21.30 -7.35
C GLU A 193 -7.44 19.96 -7.52
N VAL A 194 -8.11 18.84 -7.24
CA VAL A 194 -7.53 17.50 -7.49
C VAL A 194 -7.09 17.37 -8.95
N ARG A 195 -7.95 17.73 -9.91
CA ARG A 195 -7.61 17.65 -11.34
C ARG A 195 -6.41 18.51 -11.71
N GLU A 196 -6.33 19.72 -11.16
CA GLU A 196 -5.22 20.65 -11.41
C GLU A 196 -3.91 20.12 -10.85
N ARG A 197 -3.91 19.56 -9.63
CA ARG A 197 -2.74 18.95 -9.02
C ARG A 197 -2.22 17.75 -9.83
N TYR A 198 -3.13 16.89 -10.31
CA TYR A 198 -2.76 15.76 -11.15
C TYR A 198 -2.25 16.19 -12.53
N ALA A 199 -2.85 17.22 -13.13
CA ALA A 199 -2.36 17.79 -14.39
C ALA A 199 -0.95 18.35 -14.21
N GLY A 200 -0.72 19.14 -13.16
CA GLY A 200 0.60 19.67 -12.82
C GLY A 200 1.65 18.57 -12.60
N PHE A 201 1.28 17.47 -11.93
CA PHE A 201 2.19 16.34 -11.78
C PHE A 201 2.49 15.63 -13.11
N LYS A 202 1.49 15.50 -13.97
CA LYS A 202 1.66 14.97 -15.33
C LYS A 202 2.65 15.79 -16.14
N ASP A 203 2.49 17.11 -16.09
CA ASP A 203 3.40 18.04 -16.79
C ASP A 203 4.81 17.97 -16.20
N TRP A 204 4.93 17.89 -14.88
CA TRP A 204 6.22 17.68 -14.22
C TRP A 204 6.89 16.38 -14.64
N LEU A 205 6.20 15.26 -14.67
CA LEU A 205 6.72 13.98 -15.16
C LEU A 205 7.18 14.09 -16.61
N TRP A 206 6.33 14.67 -17.47
CA TRP A 206 6.67 14.84 -18.89
C TRP A 206 7.92 15.69 -19.08
N ASN A 207 8.03 16.80 -18.37
CA ASN A 207 9.18 17.71 -18.51
C ASN A 207 10.49 17.09 -18.01
N ASN A 208 10.45 16.24 -17.00
CA ASN A 208 11.64 15.64 -16.39
C ASN A 208 12.02 14.27 -17.00
N TYR A 209 11.06 13.51 -17.49
CA TYR A 209 11.27 12.11 -17.90
C TYR A 209 10.87 11.80 -19.35
N ARG A 210 10.47 12.78 -20.15
CA ARG A 210 9.97 12.56 -21.53
C ARG A 210 10.93 11.79 -22.44
N GLN A 211 12.22 11.88 -22.18
CA GLN A 211 13.28 11.21 -22.96
C GLN A 211 13.75 9.91 -22.30
N ASP A 212 13.18 9.52 -21.19
CA ASP A 212 13.49 8.29 -20.47
C ASP A 212 12.55 7.16 -20.94
N ASP A 213 12.94 6.49 -22.02
CA ASP A 213 12.17 5.37 -22.57
C ASP A 213 11.98 4.24 -21.55
N ASP A 214 12.95 4.02 -20.66
CA ASP A 214 12.85 3.00 -19.62
C ASP A 214 11.82 3.38 -18.55
N PHE A 215 11.74 4.65 -18.18
CA PHE A 215 10.69 5.12 -17.28
C PHE A 215 9.29 4.85 -17.84
N TRP A 216 9.03 5.27 -19.09
CA TRP A 216 7.72 5.11 -19.74
C TRP A 216 7.38 3.66 -20.03
N LYS A 217 8.36 2.86 -20.44
CA LYS A 217 8.21 1.41 -20.64
C LYS A 217 7.79 0.68 -19.36
N ASN A 218 8.25 1.18 -18.22
CA ASN A 218 7.94 0.61 -16.92
C ASN A 218 6.66 1.17 -16.29
N ASN A 219 6.15 2.30 -16.80
CA ASN A 219 4.94 2.95 -16.30
C ASN A 219 3.87 3.17 -17.41
N PRO A 220 3.58 2.18 -18.30
CA PRO A 220 2.74 2.40 -19.47
C PRO A 220 1.27 2.69 -19.17
N TYR A 221 0.81 2.35 -17.96
CA TYR A 221 -0.59 2.47 -17.55
C TYR A 221 -0.83 3.56 -16.49
N GLY A 222 0.18 4.33 -16.13
CA GLY A 222 0.07 5.34 -15.08
C GLY A 222 -1.11 6.30 -15.29
N TRP A 223 -1.27 6.81 -16.51
CA TRP A 223 -2.32 7.75 -16.87
C TRP A 223 -3.74 7.16 -16.77
N LYS A 224 -3.96 5.94 -17.25
CA LYS A 224 -5.28 5.28 -17.22
C LYS A 224 -5.80 5.07 -15.81
N ARG A 225 -4.91 4.85 -14.85
CA ARG A 225 -5.32 4.71 -13.45
C ARG A 225 -5.75 6.04 -12.85
N TRP A 226 -5.07 7.11 -13.21
CA TRP A 226 -5.46 8.45 -12.77
C TRP A 226 -6.79 8.87 -13.38
N GLU A 227 -7.02 8.56 -14.65
CA GLU A 227 -8.33 8.71 -15.28
C GLU A 227 -9.42 7.94 -14.53
N ALA A 228 -9.14 6.71 -14.10
CA ALA A 228 -10.07 5.92 -13.29
C ALA A 228 -10.35 6.57 -11.91
N VAL A 229 -9.37 7.19 -11.28
CA VAL A 229 -9.57 7.96 -10.03
C VAL A 229 -10.49 9.16 -10.28
N MET A 230 -10.23 9.93 -11.36
CA MET A 230 -11.07 11.09 -11.71
C MET A 230 -12.51 10.65 -12.06
N ASN A 231 -12.65 9.60 -12.85
CA ASN A 231 -13.97 9.08 -13.22
C ASN A 231 -14.75 8.60 -11.98
N HIS A 232 -14.08 7.94 -11.04
CA HIS A 232 -14.72 7.53 -9.80
C HIS A 232 -15.12 8.73 -8.94
N MET A 233 -14.26 9.73 -8.83
CA MET A 233 -14.53 10.95 -8.07
C MET A 233 -15.79 11.69 -8.59
N ASP A 234 -16.05 11.62 -9.90
CA ASP A 234 -17.17 12.29 -10.56
C ASP A 234 -18.41 11.40 -10.76
N ALA A 235 -18.28 10.10 -10.51
CA ALA A 235 -19.36 9.14 -10.79
C ALA A 235 -20.63 9.40 -9.94
N GLU A 236 -20.48 9.99 -8.76
CA GLU A 236 -21.56 10.28 -7.84
C GLU A 236 -21.20 11.48 -6.96
N ASP A 237 -22.19 12.26 -6.55
CA ASP A 237 -22.04 13.31 -5.54
C ASP A 237 -22.48 12.77 -4.17
N LYS A 238 -21.51 12.60 -3.28
CA LYS A 238 -21.70 12.18 -1.87
C LYS A 238 -21.30 13.28 -0.90
N SER A 239 -21.36 14.54 -1.31
CA SER A 239 -21.01 15.67 -0.44
C SER A 239 -21.91 15.77 0.81
N ASN A 240 -23.10 15.17 0.79
CA ASN A 240 -23.94 14.99 1.97
C ASN A 240 -23.30 14.15 3.09
N GLU A 241 -22.29 13.32 2.78
CA GLU A 241 -21.56 12.52 3.76
C GLU A 241 -20.43 13.29 4.48
N LEU A 242 -20.19 14.57 4.14
CA LEU A 242 -19.13 15.39 4.75
C LEU A 242 -19.29 15.55 6.28
N ASN A 243 -20.50 15.54 6.80
CA ASN A 243 -20.68 15.58 8.26
C ASN A 243 -20.12 14.32 8.92
N GLY A 244 -20.37 13.14 8.35
CA GLY A 244 -19.79 11.88 8.84
C GLY A 244 -18.26 11.88 8.76
N PHE A 245 -17.69 12.51 7.72
CA PHE A 245 -16.25 12.70 7.61
C PHE A 245 -15.70 13.58 8.75
N ARG A 246 -16.34 14.72 9.04
CA ARG A 246 -15.94 15.62 10.13
C ARG A 246 -16.00 14.96 11.50
N GLU A 247 -17.10 14.26 11.77
CA GLU A 247 -17.28 13.52 13.03
C GLU A 247 -16.19 12.46 13.20
N TYR A 248 -15.94 11.68 12.17
CA TYR A 248 -14.90 10.64 12.16
C TYR A 248 -13.50 11.21 12.42
N ILE A 249 -13.13 12.31 11.74
CA ILE A 249 -11.81 12.94 11.92
C ILE A 249 -11.67 13.55 13.32
N THR A 250 -12.75 14.20 13.81
CA THR A 250 -12.75 14.78 15.17
C THR A 250 -12.53 13.69 16.23
N GLU A 251 -13.17 12.54 16.08
CA GLU A 251 -12.99 11.40 16.97
C GLU A 251 -11.55 10.82 16.89
N LEU A 252 -11.03 10.67 15.67
CA LEU A 252 -9.66 10.19 15.47
C LEU A 252 -8.63 11.13 16.10
N ASP A 253 -8.76 12.43 15.89
CA ASP A 253 -7.87 13.45 16.47
C ASP A 253 -7.89 13.37 18.00
N SER A 254 -9.08 13.22 18.58
CA SER A 254 -9.26 13.08 20.02
C SER A 254 -8.59 11.82 20.58
N ILE A 255 -8.81 10.67 19.94
CA ILE A 255 -8.26 9.37 20.40
C ILE A 255 -6.75 9.33 20.26
N ARG A 256 -6.20 9.92 19.21
CA ARG A 256 -4.77 9.83 18.87
C ARG A 256 -3.94 10.99 19.41
N GLY A 257 -4.58 12.07 19.89
CA GLY A 257 -3.90 13.31 20.31
C GLY A 257 -3.24 14.02 19.11
N LEU A 258 -3.83 13.89 17.92
CA LEU A 258 -3.33 14.47 16.67
C LEU A 258 -4.22 15.61 16.19
N SER A 259 -3.88 16.22 15.06
CA SER A 259 -4.71 17.25 14.42
C SER A 259 -4.65 17.12 12.90
N ALA A 260 -5.71 16.60 12.31
CA ALA A 260 -5.87 16.50 10.87
C ALA A 260 -5.68 17.86 10.17
N LYS A 261 -6.22 18.96 10.76
CA LYS A 261 -6.06 20.32 10.21
C LYS A 261 -4.61 20.77 10.08
N LYS A 262 -3.73 20.30 10.96
CA LYS A 262 -2.28 20.58 10.88
C LYS A 262 -1.60 19.73 9.82
N VAL A 263 -1.96 18.46 9.75
CA VAL A 263 -1.35 17.50 8.84
C VAL A 263 -1.84 17.69 7.39
N PHE A 264 -3.11 18.07 7.22
CA PHE A 264 -3.76 18.28 5.92
C PHE A 264 -4.33 19.71 5.81
N PRO A 265 -3.48 20.73 5.73
CA PRO A 265 -3.95 22.13 5.67
C PRO A 265 -4.84 22.40 4.46
N GLU A 266 -4.65 21.67 3.35
CA GLU A 266 -5.49 21.75 2.14
C GLU A 266 -6.90 21.23 2.34
N LEU A 267 -7.17 20.49 3.41
CA LEU A 267 -8.50 19.97 3.78
C LEU A 267 -9.09 20.73 4.98
N ALA A 268 -8.40 21.71 5.54
CA ALA A 268 -8.82 22.37 6.78
C ALA A 268 -10.22 22.99 6.73
N HIS A 269 -10.69 23.39 5.54
CA HIS A 269 -12.05 23.94 5.31
C HIS A 269 -13.12 22.84 5.28
N LEU A 270 -12.75 21.59 5.10
CA LEU A 270 -13.64 20.43 5.14
C LEU A 270 -13.76 19.80 6.53
N LEU A 271 -12.78 20.08 7.42
CA LEU A 271 -12.65 19.49 8.76
C LEU A 271 -13.33 20.34 9.88
#